data_a035760f7d42f14e0afd88296c954a6b
#
_entry.id   a035760f7d42f14e0afd88296c954a6b
#
_cell.length_a   1.000
_cell.length_b   1.000
_cell.length_c   1.000
_cell.angle_alpha   90.00
_cell.angle_beta   90.00
_cell.angle_gamma   90.00
#
_symmetry.space_group_name_H-M   'P 1'
#
loop_
_entity.id
_entity.type
_entity.pdbx_description
1 polymer ?
#
loop_
_entity_poly.entity_id
_entity_poly.type
_entity_poly.pdbx_seq_one_letter_code
_entity_poly.pdbx_strand_id
1 'polypeptide(L)'
;MFKNKTIVYTSGTFDMFHYNHLRMINYSRSLADILIVGVSTDELVSSYKMAPIIPFHERLQIIEALKTPDIVIPQHTLDHTEIVKKLNIDAFVVGDDWFGKYDYLKDLDVQVFYFPYGTGVSTSSLKKTIYDSYEKYLLEERQAKPVSVITKREKTVETMTTSDDNK
;
A
#
# COMPACT_ATOMS: atom_id res chain seq x y z
N MET A 1 17.89 -27.94 7.24
CA MET A 1 18.73 -26.78 7.00
C MET A 1 18.84 -25.87 8.22
N PHE A 2 17.75 -25.55 8.90
CA PHE A 2 17.75 -24.71 10.12
C PHE A 2 17.46 -25.50 11.41
N LYS A 3 18.18 -26.59 11.61
CA LYS A 3 17.96 -27.49 12.74
C LYS A 3 18.13 -26.75 14.09
N ASN A 4 17.12 -26.84 14.96
CA ASN A 4 17.05 -26.16 16.27
C ASN A 4 16.97 -24.61 16.19
N LYS A 5 16.42 -24.05 15.13
CA LYS A 5 16.16 -22.62 14.97
C LYS A 5 14.65 -22.36 14.94
N THR A 6 14.19 -21.36 15.69
CA THR A 6 12.80 -20.92 15.63
C THR A 6 12.59 -20.08 14.38
N ILE A 7 11.74 -20.57 13.47
CA ILE A 7 11.42 -19.89 12.21
C ILE A 7 10.08 -19.19 12.35
N VAL A 8 10.10 -17.88 12.23
CA VAL A 8 8.88 -17.06 12.25
C VAL A 8 8.58 -16.52 10.88
N TYR A 9 7.33 -16.60 10.49
CA TYR A 9 6.80 -16.01 9.27
C TYR A 9 5.86 -14.86 9.60
N THR A 10 5.99 -13.77 8.89
CA THR A 10 4.98 -12.69 8.88
C THR A 10 4.71 -12.29 7.45
N SER A 11 3.50 -11.85 7.14
CA SER A 11 3.16 -11.42 5.79
C SER A 11 2.24 -10.22 5.78
N GLY A 12 2.30 -9.49 4.67
CA GLY A 12 1.46 -8.31 4.49
C GLY A 12 1.60 -7.67 3.12
N THR A 13 0.72 -6.71 2.86
CA THR A 13 0.80 -5.89 1.64
C THR A 13 1.97 -4.93 1.67
N PHE A 14 2.26 -4.34 2.83
CA PHE A 14 3.29 -3.33 3.06
C PHE A 14 3.20 -2.12 2.11
N ASP A 15 1.98 -1.79 1.67
CA ASP A 15 1.72 -0.61 0.83
C ASP A 15 1.99 0.68 1.61
N MET A 16 2.66 1.65 0.99
CA MET A 16 3.06 2.90 1.64
C MET A 16 3.78 2.64 2.99
N PHE A 17 4.83 1.82 2.99
CA PHE A 17 5.51 1.32 4.17
C PHE A 17 5.60 2.36 5.29
N HIS A 18 5.13 2.01 6.48
CA HIS A 18 4.99 2.93 7.61
C HIS A 18 5.37 2.27 8.94
N TYR A 19 5.39 3.08 10.01
CA TYR A 19 5.87 2.67 11.33
C TYR A 19 5.17 1.41 11.89
N ASN A 20 3.85 1.24 11.70
CA ASN A 20 3.16 0.04 12.19
C ASN A 20 3.59 -1.23 11.46
N HIS A 21 3.91 -1.16 10.16
CA HIS A 21 4.55 -2.27 9.45
C HIS A 21 5.90 -2.63 10.07
N LEU A 22 6.73 -1.63 10.33
CA LEU A 22 8.04 -1.83 10.98
C LEU A 22 7.89 -2.44 12.38
N ARG A 23 6.91 -1.97 13.18
CA ARG A 23 6.64 -2.55 14.51
C ARG A 23 6.31 -4.03 14.44
N MET A 24 5.43 -4.43 13.51
CA MET A 24 5.05 -5.84 13.33
C MET A 24 6.25 -6.69 12.92
N ILE A 25 7.07 -6.23 11.99
CA ILE A 25 8.30 -6.92 11.56
C ILE A 25 9.29 -7.04 12.73
N ASN A 26 9.49 -5.98 13.52
CA ASN A 26 10.37 -6.02 14.68
C ASN A 26 9.85 -6.93 15.80
N TYR A 27 8.53 -6.96 16.02
CA TYR A 27 7.91 -7.90 16.94
C TYR A 27 8.12 -9.34 16.48
N SER A 28 7.89 -9.63 15.20
CA SER A 28 8.17 -10.94 14.61
C SER A 28 9.63 -11.35 14.78
N ARG A 29 10.57 -10.40 14.61
CA ARG A 29 12.01 -10.63 14.84
C ARG A 29 12.31 -11.04 16.28
N SER A 30 11.63 -10.45 17.27
CA SER A 30 11.86 -10.76 18.68
C SER A 30 11.48 -12.20 19.06
N LEU A 31 10.68 -12.86 18.24
CA LEU A 31 10.27 -14.26 18.43
C LEU A 31 11.11 -15.24 17.63
N ALA A 32 12.00 -14.77 16.74
CA ALA A 32 12.63 -15.57 15.70
C ALA A 32 14.15 -15.71 15.86
N ASP A 33 14.67 -16.91 15.60
CA ASP A 33 16.05 -17.08 15.16
C ASP A 33 16.19 -16.76 13.67
N ILE A 34 15.15 -17.07 12.87
CA ILE A 34 15.06 -16.79 11.44
C ILE A 34 13.70 -16.15 11.16
N LEU A 35 13.73 -14.94 10.65
CA LEU A 35 12.52 -14.21 10.24
C LEU A 35 12.35 -14.23 8.73
N ILE A 36 11.21 -14.78 8.30
CA ILE A 36 10.78 -14.76 6.91
C ILE A 36 9.64 -13.75 6.77
N VAL A 37 9.75 -12.85 5.81
CA VAL A 37 8.70 -11.86 5.51
C VAL A 37 8.11 -12.12 4.13
N GLY A 38 6.81 -12.36 4.06
CA GLY A 38 6.05 -12.49 2.82
C GLY A 38 5.44 -11.17 2.38
N VAL A 39 5.75 -10.72 1.18
CA VAL A 39 5.15 -9.52 0.57
C VAL A 39 4.06 -9.94 -0.40
N SER A 40 2.81 -9.52 -0.16
CA SER A 40 1.67 -9.88 -1.02
C SER A 40 1.82 -9.29 -2.43
N THR A 41 1.63 -10.12 -3.46
CA THR A 41 1.64 -9.65 -4.86
C THR A 41 0.44 -8.75 -5.15
N ASP A 42 0.50 -7.97 -6.22
CA ASP A 42 -0.59 -7.06 -6.60
C ASP A 42 -1.85 -7.84 -6.98
N GLU A 43 -1.69 -8.99 -7.64
CA GLU A 43 -2.78 -9.90 -7.99
C GLU A 43 -3.48 -10.44 -6.75
N LEU A 44 -2.70 -10.90 -5.76
CA LEU A 44 -3.27 -11.38 -4.50
C LEU A 44 -4.05 -10.28 -3.81
N VAL A 45 -3.47 -9.08 -3.64
CA VAL A 45 -4.13 -7.97 -2.95
C VAL A 45 -5.41 -7.56 -3.66
N SER A 46 -5.38 -7.45 -5.00
CA SER A 46 -6.54 -7.05 -5.80
C SER A 46 -7.68 -8.05 -5.78
N SER A 47 -7.43 -9.30 -5.37
CA SER A 47 -8.46 -10.34 -5.25
C SER A 47 -9.39 -10.15 -4.05
N TYR A 48 -9.01 -9.36 -3.04
CA TYR A 48 -9.80 -9.20 -1.81
C TYR A 48 -9.94 -7.76 -1.31
N LYS A 49 -9.17 -6.81 -1.86
CA LYS A 49 -9.28 -5.38 -1.54
C LYS A 49 -8.77 -4.51 -2.70
N MET A 50 -8.82 -3.19 -2.51
CA MET A 50 -8.26 -2.22 -3.47
C MET A 50 -6.76 -2.48 -3.70
N ALA A 51 -6.33 -2.39 -4.97
CA ALA A 51 -4.94 -2.52 -5.38
C ALA A 51 -4.00 -1.60 -4.57
N PRO A 52 -2.76 -2.03 -4.31
CA PRO A 52 -1.76 -1.19 -3.66
C PRO A 52 -1.43 0.04 -4.53
N ILE A 53 -1.01 1.14 -3.88
CA ILE A 53 -0.50 2.33 -4.59
C ILE A 53 0.92 2.04 -5.10
N ILE A 54 1.75 1.42 -4.25
CA ILE A 54 3.12 1.07 -4.60
C ILE A 54 3.13 -0.32 -5.24
N PRO A 55 3.68 -0.48 -6.47
CA PRO A 55 3.76 -1.77 -7.16
C PRO A 55 4.51 -2.83 -6.35
N PHE A 56 4.16 -4.10 -6.55
CA PHE A 56 4.71 -5.23 -5.80
C PHE A 56 6.25 -5.24 -5.76
N HIS A 57 6.92 -5.05 -6.90
CA HIS A 57 8.38 -5.13 -6.97
C HIS A 57 9.08 -4.05 -6.13
N GLU A 58 8.50 -2.84 -6.02
CA GLU A 58 9.03 -1.77 -5.19
C GLU A 58 8.79 -2.07 -3.70
N ARG A 59 7.62 -2.58 -3.34
CA ARG A 59 7.30 -2.99 -1.97
C ARG A 59 8.23 -4.11 -1.50
N LEU A 60 8.50 -5.08 -2.37
CA LEU A 60 9.43 -6.17 -2.10
C LEU A 60 10.83 -5.63 -1.82
N GLN A 61 11.37 -4.77 -2.70
CA GLN A 61 12.69 -4.15 -2.53
C GLN A 61 12.81 -3.32 -1.25
N ILE A 62 11.75 -2.60 -0.86
CA ILE A 62 11.75 -1.86 0.41
C ILE A 62 11.92 -2.81 1.59
N ILE A 63 11.21 -3.94 1.60
CA ILE A 63 11.31 -4.92 2.70
C ILE A 63 12.67 -5.64 2.67
N GLU A 64 13.20 -5.97 1.49
CA GLU A 64 14.54 -6.56 1.33
C GLU A 64 15.67 -5.64 1.82
N ALA A 65 15.48 -4.32 1.72
CA ALA A 65 16.46 -3.32 2.20
C ALA A 65 16.47 -3.17 3.73
N LEU A 66 15.48 -3.71 4.45
CA LEU A 66 15.47 -3.70 5.90
C LEU A 66 16.51 -4.69 6.45
N LYS A 67 17.15 -4.31 7.57
CA LYS A 67 18.11 -5.19 8.27
C LYS A 67 17.45 -6.30 9.10
N THR A 68 16.14 -6.22 9.30
CA THR A 68 15.39 -7.06 10.24
C THR A 68 15.02 -8.44 9.68
N PRO A 69 14.51 -8.59 8.45
CA PRO A 69 14.24 -9.89 7.84
C PRO A 69 15.53 -10.64 7.47
N ASP A 70 15.55 -11.96 7.67
CA ASP A 70 16.61 -12.82 7.13
C ASP A 70 16.27 -13.25 5.70
N ILE A 71 14.97 -13.45 5.40
CA ILE A 71 14.49 -13.88 4.09
C ILE A 71 13.22 -13.09 3.74
N VAL A 72 13.14 -12.61 2.52
CA VAL A 72 11.95 -11.97 1.97
C VAL A 72 11.46 -12.75 0.76
N ILE A 73 10.15 -13.03 0.71
CA ILE A 73 9.56 -13.84 -0.34
C ILE A 73 8.26 -13.23 -0.88
N PRO A 74 7.90 -13.47 -2.14
CA PRO A 74 6.56 -13.17 -2.63
C PRO A 74 5.48 -14.00 -1.91
N GLN A 75 4.34 -13.37 -1.60
CA GLN A 75 3.15 -14.04 -1.11
C GLN A 75 2.08 -14.04 -2.21
N HIS A 76 1.72 -15.23 -2.70
CA HIS A 76 0.75 -15.41 -3.80
C HIS A 76 -0.64 -15.85 -3.34
N THR A 77 -0.80 -16.26 -2.08
CA THR A 77 -2.05 -16.76 -1.53
C THR A 77 -2.24 -16.32 -0.08
N LEU A 78 -3.51 -16.25 0.36
CA LEU A 78 -3.88 -16.07 1.77
C LEU A 78 -3.85 -17.39 2.54
N ASP A 79 -3.85 -18.54 1.87
CA ASP A 79 -3.65 -19.84 2.52
C ASP A 79 -2.15 -20.09 2.71
N HIS A 80 -1.75 -20.20 3.96
CA HIS A 80 -0.35 -20.41 4.35
C HIS A 80 0.01 -21.88 4.62
N THR A 81 -0.92 -22.82 4.40
CA THR A 81 -0.70 -24.24 4.67
C THR A 81 0.54 -24.81 4.00
N GLU A 82 0.72 -24.50 2.71
CA GLU A 82 1.85 -25.00 1.94
C GLU A 82 3.19 -24.38 2.39
N ILE A 83 3.23 -23.07 2.54
CA ILE A 83 4.47 -22.37 2.93
C ILE A 83 4.94 -22.75 4.32
N VAL A 84 4.00 -22.91 5.25
CA VAL A 84 4.27 -23.35 6.62
C VAL A 84 4.93 -24.72 6.64
N LYS A 85 4.38 -25.70 5.92
CA LYS A 85 4.93 -27.06 5.82
C LYS A 85 6.27 -27.07 5.11
N LYS A 86 6.40 -26.34 3.99
CA LYS A 86 7.62 -26.32 3.17
C LYS A 86 8.82 -25.73 3.87
N LEU A 87 8.59 -24.66 4.68
CA LEU A 87 9.65 -23.94 5.37
C LEU A 87 9.78 -24.32 6.84
N ASN A 88 8.95 -25.24 7.35
CA ASN A 88 8.88 -25.65 8.76
C ASN A 88 8.75 -24.42 9.67
N ILE A 89 7.70 -23.62 9.43
CA ILE A 89 7.41 -22.41 10.21
C ILE A 89 6.90 -22.82 11.60
N ASP A 90 7.51 -22.30 12.66
CA ASP A 90 7.11 -22.50 14.04
C ASP A 90 6.06 -21.51 14.52
N ALA A 91 6.11 -20.26 13.99
CA ALA A 91 5.15 -19.22 14.36
C ALA A 91 4.79 -18.30 13.18
N PHE A 92 3.53 -17.88 13.14
CA PHE A 92 3.00 -16.90 12.19
C PHE A 92 2.53 -15.66 12.93
N VAL A 93 2.99 -14.50 12.49
CA VAL A 93 2.60 -13.19 13.03
C VAL A 93 1.84 -12.41 11.96
N VAL A 94 0.67 -11.90 12.31
CA VAL A 94 -0.18 -11.12 11.41
C VAL A 94 -0.88 -10.00 12.19
N GLY A 95 -1.35 -8.97 11.52
CA GLY A 95 -2.13 -7.89 12.15
C GLY A 95 -3.44 -8.40 12.77
N ASP A 96 -3.90 -7.73 13.80
CA ASP A 96 -5.14 -8.07 14.54
C ASP A 96 -6.42 -7.85 13.71
N ASP A 97 -6.36 -7.13 12.61
CA ASP A 97 -7.43 -7.04 11.59
C ASP A 97 -7.76 -8.40 10.93
N TRP A 98 -6.88 -9.40 11.10
CA TRP A 98 -7.06 -10.77 10.65
C TRP A 98 -7.42 -11.75 11.77
N PHE A 99 -7.82 -11.25 12.93
CA PHE A 99 -8.08 -12.08 14.11
C PHE A 99 -8.97 -13.29 13.81
N GLY A 100 -8.51 -14.48 14.22
CA GLY A 100 -9.19 -15.76 14.04
C GLY A 100 -9.06 -16.38 12.65
N LYS A 101 -8.71 -15.63 11.60
CA LYS A 101 -8.68 -16.13 10.21
C LYS A 101 -7.58 -17.16 9.95
N TYR A 102 -6.53 -17.14 10.73
CA TYR A 102 -5.37 -18.02 10.57
C TYR A 102 -5.25 -19.06 11.69
N ASP A 103 -6.29 -19.23 12.51
CA ASP A 103 -6.28 -20.21 13.61
C ASP A 103 -6.15 -21.66 13.14
N TYR A 104 -6.51 -21.95 11.89
CA TYR A 104 -6.30 -23.26 11.26
C TYR A 104 -4.82 -23.70 11.20
N LEU A 105 -3.88 -22.75 11.27
CA LEU A 105 -2.44 -23.05 11.29
C LEU A 105 -2.04 -23.73 12.61
N LYS A 106 -2.81 -23.56 13.67
CA LYS A 106 -2.58 -24.25 14.96
C LYS A 106 -2.72 -25.78 14.83
N ASP A 107 -3.55 -26.26 13.91
CA ASP A 107 -3.70 -27.69 13.60
C ASP A 107 -2.46 -28.26 12.87
N LEU A 108 -1.53 -27.39 12.47
CA LEU A 108 -0.24 -27.70 11.86
C LEU A 108 0.94 -27.45 12.81
N ASP A 109 0.69 -27.38 14.13
CA ASP A 109 1.68 -27.09 15.18
C ASP A 109 2.34 -25.69 15.05
N VAL A 110 1.68 -24.73 14.40
CA VAL A 110 2.16 -23.36 14.25
C VAL A 110 1.53 -22.46 15.30
N GLN A 111 2.36 -21.71 16.02
CA GLN A 111 1.86 -20.65 16.91
C GLN A 111 1.38 -19.45 16.11
N VAL A 112 0.17 -18.95 16.35
CA VAL A 112 -0.38 -17.79 15.65
C VAL A 112 -0.48 -16.60 16.59
N PHE A 113 0.17 -15.50 16.23
CA PHE A 113 0.17 -14.24 16.97
C PHE A 113 -0.52 -13.15 16.17
N TYR A 114 -1.55 -12.54 16.77
CA TYR A 114 -2.23 -11.38 16.23
C TYR A 114 -1.64 -10.11 16.83
N PHE A 115 -0.83 -9.40 16.01
CA PHE A 115 -0.14 -8.20 16.44
C PHE A 115 -1.08 -7.00 16.48
N PRO A 116 -1.24 -6.32 17.63
CA PRO A 116 -2.14 -5.17 17.72
C PRO A 116 -1.57 -3.98 16.93
N TYR A 117 -2.29 -3.60 15.87
CA TYR A 117 -2.05 -2.31 15.24
C TYR A 117 -2.53 -1.22 16.19
N GLY A 118 -1.59 -0.45 16.75
CA GLY A 118 -1.93 0.68 17.62
C GLY A 118 -2.69 1.78 16.89
N THR A 119 -3.12 2.81 17.62
CA THR A 119 -3.85 3.99 17.12
C THR A 119 -3.03 4.90 16.18
N GLY A 120 -1.92 4.41 15.65
CA GLY A 120 -1.00 5.18 14.81
C GLY A 120 -1.38 5.18 13.32
N VAL A 121 -0.37 5.42 12.50
CA VAL A 121 -0.48 5.48 11.05
C VAL A 121 -0.90 4.14 10.45
N SER A 122 -1.79 4.17 9.46
CA SER A 122 -2.15 3.04 8.61
C SER A 122 -2.17 3.45 7.14
N THR A 123 -2.05 2.50 6.22
CA THR A 123 -2.16 2.79 4.78
C THR A 123 -3.47 3.52 4.45
N SER A 124 -4.60 3.10 5.05
CA SER A 124 -5.89 3.75 4.83
C SER A 124 -5.93 5.18 5.37
N SER A 125 -5.35 5.44 6.57
CA SER A 125 -5.27 6.79 7.11
C SER A 125 -4.36 7.70 6.29
N LEU A 126 -3.25 7.17 5.77
CA LEU A 126 -2.36 7.91 4.88
C LEU A 126 -3.06 8.29 3.57
N LYS A 127 -3.74 7.33 2.93
CA LYS A 127 -4.52 7.58 1.70
C LYS A 127 -5.54 8.71 1.93
N LYS A 128 -6.28 8.66 3.04
CA LYS A 128 -7.24 9.69 3.39
C LYS A 128 -6.57 11.06 3.61
N THR A 129 -5.50 11.12 4.38
CA THR A 129 -4.78 12.38 4.65
C THR A 129 -4.24 13.01 3.37
N ILE A 130 -3.69 12.19 2.45
CA ILE A 130 -3.21 12.67 1.15
C ILE A 130 -4.36 13.23 0.33
N TYR A 131 -5.48 12.51 0.27
CA TYR A 131 -6.68 12.96 -0.45
C TYR A 131 -7.21 14.29 0.09
N ASP A 132 -7.42 14.39 1.40
CA ASP A 132 -7.95 15.60 2.05
C ASP A 132 -7.00 16.80 1.85
N SER A 133 -5.69 16.58 1.93
CA SER A 133 -4.67 17.63 1.71
C SER A 133 -4.64 18.09 0.25
N TYR A 134 -4.80 17.18 -0.69
CA TYR A 134 -4.82 17.50 -2.12
C TYR A 134 -6.10 18.24 -2.52
N GLU A 135 -7.27 17.86 -2.00
CA GLU A 135 -8.52 18.61 -2.21
C GLU A 135 -8.39 20.06 -1.71
N LYS A 136 -7.83 20.24 -0.50
CA LYS A 136 -7.58 21.57 0.06
C LYS A 136 -6.67 22.41 -0.86
N TYR A 137 -5.58 21.84 -1.32
CA TYR A 137 -4.67 22.49 -2.27
C TYR A 137 -5.39 22.93 -3.54
N LEU A 138 -6.21 22.08 -4.15
CA LEU A 138 -6.96 22.42 -5.36
C LEU A 138 -7.99 23.55 -5.14
N LEU A 139 -8.63 23.59 -3.96
CA LEU A 139 -9.55 24.67 -3.62
C LEU A 139 -8.83 26.01 -3.48
N GLU A 140 -7.67 26.03 -2.81
CA GLU A 140 -6.82 27.22 -2.67
C GLU A 140 -6.32 27.71 -4.04
N GLU A 141 -5.88 26.81 -4.94
CA GLU A 141 -5.46 27.17 -6.30
C GLU A 141 -6.59 27.79 -7.13
N ARG A 142 -7.82 27.25 -7.01
CA ARG A 142 -8.98 27.81 -7.70
C ARG A 142 -9.34 29.20 -7.20
N GLN A 143 -9.19 29.47 -5.91
CA GLN A 143 -9.44 30.79 -5.32
C GLN A 143 -8.35 31.79 -5.64
N ALA A 144 -7.09 31.35 -5.79
CA ALA A 144 -5.95 32.20 -6.10
C ALA A 144 -5.87 32.64 -7.58
N LYS A 145 -6.51 31.91 -8.51
CA LYS A 145 -6.57 32.29 -9.92
C LYS A 145 -7.73 33.27 -10.13
N PRO A 146 -7.48 34.58 -10.43
CA PRO A 146 -8.55 35.49 -10.76
C PRO A 146 -9.23 34.98 -12.04
N VAL A 147 -10.57 34.93 -12.02
CA VAL A 147 -11.37 34.63 -13.19
C VAL A 147 -11.09 35.69 -14.22
N SER A 148 -10.21 35.43 -15.19
CA SER A 148 -10.07 36.30 -16.37
C SER A 148 -11.35 36.19 -17.16
N VAL A 149 -12.21 37.17 -16.98
CA VAL A 149 -13.40 37.35 -17.83
C VAL A 149 -12.86 37.67 -19.22
N ILE A 150 -12.89 36.69 -20.11
CA ILE A 150 -12.64 36.94 -21.54
C ILE A 150 -13.88 37.68 -22.04
N THR A 151 -13.81 39.02 -21.99
CA THR A 151 -14.74 39.87 -22.71
C THR A 151 -14.47 39.65 -24.21
N LYS A 152 -15.37 38.91 -24.87
CA LYS A 152 -15.41 38.87 -26.33
C LYS A 152 -15.64 40.28 -26.81
N ARG A 153 -14.61 40.92 -27.40
CA ARG A 153 -14.76 42.10 -28.21
C ARG A 153 -15.51 41.64 -29.45
N GLU A 154 -16.76 42.08 -29.59
CA GLU A 154 -17.52 42.04 -30.85
C GLU A 154 -16.73 42.90 -31.86
N LYS A 155 -16.22 42.28 -32.91
CA LYS A 155 -15.75 42.97 -34.09
C LYS A 155 -16.95 43.52 -34.86
N THR A 156 -17.20 44.79 -34.75
CA THR A 156 -18.08 45.51 -35.64
C THR A 156 -17.47 45.44 -37.05
N VAL A 157 -18.12 44.76 -37.94
CA VAL A 157 -17.77 44.75 -39.37
C VAL A 157 -18.39 45.99 -39.98
N GLU A 158 -17.57 47.02 -40.25
CA GLU A 158 -17.99 48.14 -41.14
C GLU A 158 -17.98 47.64 -42.57
N THR A 159 -19.18 47.56 -43.13
CA THR A 159 -19.39 47.37 -44.58
C THR A 159 -19.08 48.65 -45.29
N MET A 160 -17.94 48.72 -45.96
CA MET A 160 -17.65 49.74 -46.98
C MET A 160 -18.47 49.42 -48.22
N THR A 161 -19.48 50.24 -48.48
CA THR A 161 -20.15 50.34 -49.79
C THR A 161 -19.25 51.16 -50.69
N THR A 162 -18.69 50.53 -51.72
CA THR A 162 -18.11 51.27 -52.85
C THR A 162 -19.20 51.49 -53.87
N SER A 163 -19.55 52.76 -54.05
CA SER A 163 -20.31 53.22 -55.19
C SER A 163 -19.42 53.27 -56.42
N ASP A 164 -19.72 52.51 -57.43
CA ASP A 164 -19.20 52.68 -58.77
C ASP A 164 -20.00 53.82 -59.44
N ASP A 165 -19.25 54.79 -59.85
CA ASP A 165 -19.74 55.72 -60.90
C ASP A 165 -18.64 55.95 -61.94
N ASN A 166 -18.98 55.65 -63.19
CA ASN A 166 -18.62 56.22 -64.44
C ASN A 166 -17.23 56.02 -65.06
N LYS A 167 -17.14 55.28 -66.07
CA LYS A 167 -17.11 55.52 -67.55
C LYS A 167 -16.57 54.34 -68.29
#